data_ba2af260045f64c077ab93f78d56e635
#
_entry.id   ba2af260045f64c077ab93f78d56e635
#
_cell.length_a   1.000
_cell.length_b   1.000
_cell.length_c   1.000
_cell.angle_alpha   90.00
_cell.angle_beta   90.00
_cell.angle_gamma   90.00
#
_symmetry.space_group_name_H-M   'P 1'
#
loop_
_entity.id
_entity.type
_entity.pdbx_description
1 polymer ?
#
loop_
_entity_poly.entity_id
_entity_poly.type
_entity_poly.pdbx_seq_one_letter_code
_entity_poly.pdbx_strand_id
1 'polypeptide(L)'
;MMKGMMMKDSTEKQLMSEADYALVDAELKDVMKMGLNKLGKMKPMMVSTMYSMMIYSKINNLKKQPEAVDILFQKKALKQKKNVIGLETIDQQMDIMLNSMPLKRQADLLVKEVKEKEKGVELLKKMNEAYLAGDLQKIEALNNEDDDMTADEKKIMIDNRNANWINQLNALMPTKSCFIAVGCMHLVGDTGLIGQLKKSGFTVEAVKNL
;
A
#
# COMPACT_ATOMS: atom_id res chain seq x y z
N MET A 1 -1.24 -15.93 9.59
CA MET A 1 -0.93 -14.50 9.44
C MET A 1 0.44 -14.10 10.01
N MET A 2 0.76 -14.21 11.30
CA MET A 2 2.07 -13.79 11.85
C MET A 2 3.30 -14.47 11.24
N LYS A 3 3.25 -15.75 10.86
CA LYS A 3 4.40 -16.47 10.27
C LYS A 3 4.87 -15.86 8.93
N GLY A 4 3.99 -15.28 8.12
CA GLY A 4 4.35 -14.64 6.85
C GLY A 4 5.09 -13.32 7.01
N MET A 5 4.92 -12.65 8.16
CA MET A 5 5.54 -11.34 8.44
C MET A 5 6.99 -11.45 8.95
N MET A 6 7.44 -12.67 9.28
CA MET A 6 8.73 -12.90 9.90
C MET A 6 9.71 -13.55 8.92
N MET A 7 10.97 -13.16 9.01
CA MET A 7 12.09 -13.84 8.35
C MET A 7 12.37 -15.17 9.05
N LYS A 8 12.65 -16.22 8.28
CA LYS A 8 12.97 -17.55 8.83
C LYS A 8 14.44 -17.63 9.24
N ASP A 9 15.33 -17.35 8.30
CA ASP A 9 16.75 -17.65 8.40
C ASP A 9 17.67 -16.41 8.31
N SER A 10 17.08 -15.20 8.36
CA SER A 10 17.80 -13.94 8.25
C SER A 10 17.44 -12.99 9.38
N THR A 11 18.28 -11.99 9.58
CA THR A 11 18.09 -10.87 10.51
C THR A 11 18.38 -9.56 9.79
N GLU A 12 17.86 -8.45 10.29
CA GLU A 12 18.11 -7.11 9.75
C GLU A 12 19.62 -6.79 9.66
N LYS A 13 20.41 -7.24 10.66
CA LYS A 13 21.87 -7.09 10.65
C LYS A 13 22.57 -7.78 9.48
N GLN A 14 22.00 -8.86 8.94
CA GLN A 14 22.57 -9.57 7.79
C GLN A 14 22.18 -8.93 6.46
N LEU A 15 21.12 -8.12 6.46
CA LEU A 15 20.58 -7.47 5.27
C LEU A 15 21.08 -6.06 5.05
N MET A 16 21.66 -5.42 6.08
CA MET A 16 22.13 -4.03 6.05
C MET A 16 23.60 -3.95 6.42
N SER A 17 24.28 -2.88 5.99
CA SER A 17 25.57 -2.51 6.55
C SER A 17 25.43 -2.10 8.02
N GLU A 18 26.52 -2.15 8.79
CA GLU A 18 26.49 -1.68 10.20
C GLU A 18 26.05 -0.21 10.32
N ALA A 19 26.49 0.63 9.38
CA ALA A 19 26.11 2.04 9.35
C ALA A 19 24.63 2.23 9.04
N ASP A 20 24.08 1.51 8.04
CA ASP A 20 22.67 1.56 7.68
C ASP A 20 21.78 0.99 8.80
N TYR A 21 22.21 -0.12 9.42
CA TYR A 21 21.50 -0.67 10.58
C TYR A 21 21.43 0.33 11.72
N ALA A 22 22.55 0.98 12.06
CA ALA A 22 22.59 1.99 13.14
C ALA A 22 21.69 3.19 12.83
N LEU A 23 21.69 3.65 11.56
CA LEU A 23 20.86 4.75 11.09
C LEU A 23 19.36 4.41 11.22
N VAL A 24 18.94 3.27 10.67
CA VAL A 24 17.54 2.83 10.74
C VAL A 24 17.11 2.57 12.18
N ASP A 25 17.94 1.92 12.99
CA ASP A 25 17.64 1.64 14.40
C ASP A 25 17.44 2.93 15.21
N ALA A 26 18.26 3.96 14.98
CA ALA A 26 18.12 5.26 15.63
C ALA A 26 16.83 5.97 15.23
N GLU A 27 16.50 6.00 13.93
CA GLU A 27 15.26 6.60 13.41
C GLU A 27 14.02 5.91 13.95
N LEU A 28 14.00 4.58 13.94
CA LEU A 28 12.86 3.81 14.47
C LEU A 28 12.69 4.03 15.98
N LYS A 29 13.77 4.14 16.74
CA LYS A 29 13.70 4.51 18.17
C LYS A 29 13.11 5.90 18.39
N ASP A 30 13.44 6.86 17.53
CA ASP A 30 12.87 8.20 17.62
C ASP A 30 11.38 8.21 17.30
N VAL A 31 11.00 7.64 16.15
CA VAL A 31 9.65 7.71 15.61
C VAL A 31 8.70 6.72 16.29
N MET A 32 9.12 5.45 16.45
CA MET A 32 8.28 4.35 16.93
C MET A 32 8.51 4.01 18.41
N LYS A 33 9.51 4.62 19.05
CA LYS A 33 9.98 4.28 20.41
C LYS A 33 10.46 2.82 20.52
N MET A 34 10.85 2.22 19.39
CA MET A 34 11.22 0.82 19.29
C MET A 34 12.26 0.64 18.17
N GLY A 35 13.43 0.11 18.51
CA GLY A 35 14.48 -0.15 17.53
C GLY A 35 14.38 -1.54 16.89
N LEU A 36 15.24 -1.79 15.90
CA LEU A 36 15.29 -3.05 15.12
C LEU A 36 15.50 -4.28 16.00
N ASN A 37 16.25 -4.17 17.09
CA ASN A 37 16.47 -5.26 18.03
C ASN A 37 15.17 -5.77 18.70
N LYS A 38 14.18 -4.91 18.88
CA LYS A 38 12.87 -5.27 19.45
C LYS A 38 11.90 -5.79 18.40
N LEU A 39 12.07 -5.41 17.14
CA LEU A 39 11.26 -5.91 16.02
C LEU A 39 11.66 -7.34 15.61
N GLY A 40 12.83 -7.79 16.09
CA GLY A 40 13.29 -9.17 15.97
C GLY A 40 13.58 -9.57 14.53
N LYS A 41 12.86 -10.58 14.04
CA LYS A 41 12.96 -11.09 12.67
C LYS A 41 11.83 -10.59 11.77
N MET A 42 11.21 -9.46 12.05
CA MET A 42 10.17 -8.91 11.19
C MET A 42 10.76 -8.57 9.82
N LYS A 43 10.03 -8.87 8.73
CA LYS A 43 10.48 -8.52 7.38
C LYS A 43 10.63 -7.01 7.21
N PRO A 44 11.67 -6.51 6.50
CA PRO A 44 11.90 -5.08 6.35
C PRO A 44 10.71 -4.33 5.75
N MET A 45 9.97 -4.92 4.80
CA MET A 45 8.74 -4.31 4.25
C MET A 45 7.66 -4.10 5.32
N MET A 46 7.56 -5.00 6.30
CA MET A 46 6.61 -4.82 7.40
C MET A 46 7.06 -3.70 8.35
N VAL A 47 8.37 -3.60 8.59
CA VAL A 47 8.95 -2.49 9.37
C VAL A 47 8.72 -1.16 8.68
N SER A 48 8.97 -1.07 7.35
CA SER A 48 8.68 0.09 6.51
C SER A 48 7.22 0.51 6.59
N THR A 49 6.29 -0.44 6.44
CA THR A 49 4.84 -0.16 6.57
C THR A 49 4.50 0.45 7.93
N MET A 50 5.04 -0.11 9.02
CA MET A 50 4.80 0.43 10.36
C MET A 50 5.40 1.83 10.54
N TYR A 51 6.61 2.05 10.01
CA TYR A 51 7.29 3.33 10.05
C TYR A 51 6.50 4.40 9.28
N SER A 52 6.12 4.14 8.04
CA SER A 52 5.30 5.05 7.22
C SER A 52 3.97 5.40 7.90
N MET A 53 3.30 4.44 8.53
CA MET A 53 2.07 4.70 9.31
C MET A 53 2.31 5.62 10.49
N MET A 54 3.44 5.49 11.20
CA MET A 54 3.79 6.37 12.31
C MET A 54 4.14 7.78 11.83
N ILE A 55 4.88 7.91 10.72
CA ILE A 55 5.17 9.19 10.07
C ILE A 55 3.86 9.87 9.67
N TYR A 56 2.95 9.15 8.99
CA TYR A 56 1.63 9.68 8.62
C TYR A 56 0.85 10.20 9.82
N SER A 57 0.82 9.42 10.90
CA SER A 57 0.14 9.83 12.14
C SER A 57 0.75 11.08 12.77
N LYS A 58 2.08 11.19 12.76
CA LYS A 58 2.81 12.33 13.30
C LYS A 58 2.54 13.61 12.48
N ILE A 59 2.59 13.52 11.15
CA ILE A 59 2.33 14.65 10.24
C ILE A 59 0.91 15.18 10.39
N ASN A 60 -0.06 14.29 10.53
CA ASN A 60 -1.48 14.65 10.62
C ASN A 60 -1.96 14.85 12.08
N ASN A 61 -1.06 14.85 13.06
CA ASN A 61 -1.38 14.99 14.48
C ASN A 61 -2.48 14.04 14.98
N LEU A 62 -2.46 12.80 14.49
CA LEU A 62 -3.48 11.80 14.83
C LEU A 62 -3.25 11.25 16.22
N LYS A 63 -4.25 11.35 17.08
CA LYS A 63 -4.22 10.77 18.45
C LYS A 63 -4.43 9.26 18.46
N LYS A 64 -5.06 8.73 17.43
CA LYS A 64 -5.32 7.30 17.21
C LYS A 64 -5.19 7.00 15.73
N GLN A 65 -4.78 5.78 15.40
CA GLN A 65 -4.82 5.31 14.02
C GLN A 65 -6.26 5.33 13.52
N PRO A 66 -6.54 5.96 12.36
CA PRO A 66 -7.85 5.93 11.76
C PRO A 66 -8.21 4.50 11.35
N GLU A 67 -9.48 4.18 11.38
CA GLU A 67 -9.94 2.93 10.80
C GLU A 67 -9.75 2.97 9.28
N ALA A 68 -9.24 1.90 8.71
CA ALA A 68 -9.08 1.81 7.26
C ALA A 68 -10.45 1.89 6.57
N VAL A 69 -10.51 2.66 5.47
CA VAL A 69 -11.78 2.98 4.78
C VAL A 69 -12.47 1.74 4.23
N ASP A 70 -11.71 0.77 3.74
CA ASP A 70 -12.22 -0.53 3.28
C ASP A 70 -12.89 -1.32 4.41
N ILE A 71 -12.29 -1.36 5.60
CA ILE A 71 -12.88 -1.98 6.79
C ILE A 71 -14.18 -1.27 7.19
N LEU A 72 -14.22 0.06 7.11
CA LEU A 72 -15.43 0.83 7.37
C LEU A 72 -16.56 0.44 6.42
N PHE A 73 -16.27 0.34 5.11
CA PHE A 73 -17.27 -0.09 4.11
C PHE A 73 -17.70 -1.52 4.31
N GLN A 74 -16.81 -2.45 4.63
CA GLN A 74 -17.16 -3.84 4.95
C GLN A 74 -18.12 -3.91 6.15
N LYS A 75 -17.80 -3.23 7.26
CA LYS A 75 -18.67 -3.16 8.43
C LYS A 75 -20.06 -2.60 8.10
N LYS A 76 -20.10 -1.53 7.28
CA LYS A 76 -21.36 -0.91 6.84
C LYS A 76 -22.19 -1.86 5.99
N ALA A 77 -21.56 -2.59 5.06
CA ALA A 77 -22.23 -3.58 4.22
C ALA A 77 -22.79 -4.74 5.06
N LEU A 78 -22.00 -5.30 5.95
CA LEU A 78 -22.41 -6.38 6.85
C LEU A 78 -23.57 -5.97 7.75
N LYS A 79 -23.55 -4.74 8.31
CA LYS A 79 -24.65 -4.19 9.11
C LYS A 79 -25.94 -4.09 8.29
N GLN A 80 -25.84 -3.83 7.00
CA GLN A 80 -26.96 -3.78 6.06
C GLN A 80 -27.32 -5.16 5.47
N LYS A 81 -26.72 -6.24 5.94
CA LYS A 81 -26.89 -7.62 5.43
C LYS A 81 -26.57 -7.75 3.93
N LYS A 82 -25.67 -6.93 3.41
CA LYS A 82 -25.17 -7.03 2.04
C LYS A 82 -24.01 -8.02 1.96
N ASN A 83 -23.91 -8.72 0.83
CA ASN A 83 -22.76 -9.58 0.58
C ASN A 83 -21.50 -8.75 0.42
N VAL A 84 -20.42 -9.22 1.05
CA VAL A 84 -19.07 -8.69 0.87
C VAL A 84 -18.25 -9.77 0.17
N ILE A 85 -17.63 -9.40 -0.95
CA ILE A 85 -16.82 -10.28 -1.78
C ILE A 85 -15.42 -9.67 -1.83
N GLY A 86 -14.41 -10.42 -1.40
CA GLY A 86 -13.01 -10.01 -1.57
C GLY A 86 -12.57 -10.25 -3.02
N LEU A 87 -11.93 -9.24 -3.62
CA LEU A 87 -11.29 -9.39 -4.94
C LEU A 87 -10.03 -10.24 -4.86
N GLU A 88 -9.46 -10.35 -3.67
CA GLU A 88 -8.35 -11.24 -3.31
C GLU A 88 -8.49 -11.68 -1.85
N THR A 89 -7.81 -12.74 -1.48
CA THR A 89 -7.73 -13.17 -0.09
C THR A 89 -6.66 -12.40 0.67
N ILE A 90 -6.78 -12.36 2.00
CA ILE A 90 -5.75 -11.76 2.86
C ILE A 90 -4.39 -12.46 2.67
N ASP A 91 -4.37 -13.78 2.50
CA ASP A 91 -3.13 -14.52 2.29
C ASP A 91 -2.46 -14.16 0.95
N GLN A 92 -3.24 -14.00 -0.13
CA GLN A 92 -2.73 -13.52 -1.42
C GLN A 92 -2.15 -12.10 -1.30
N GLN A 93 -2.86 -11.18 -0.64
CA GLN A 93 -2.40 -9.82 -0.43
C GLN A 93 -1.11 -9.78 0.38
N MET A 94 -1.05 -10.52 1.48
CA MET A 94 0.13 -10.60 2.33
C MET A 94 1.33 -11.23 1.61
N ASP A 95 1.10 -12.25 0.80
CA ASP A 95 2.15 -12.88 0.01
C ASP A 95 2.74 -11.91 -1.01
N ILE A 96 1.89 -11.19 -1.75
CA ILE A 96 2.33 -10.16 -2.68
C ILE A 96 3.13 -9.07 -1.96
N MET A 97 2.61 -8.53 -0.86
CA MET A 97 3.27 -7.43 -0.14
C MET A 97 4.60 -7.83 0.50
N LEU A 98 4.73 -9.04 1.00
CA LEU A 98 5.85 -9.45 1.84
C LEU A 98 6.84 -10.41 1.15
N ASN A 99 6.45 -11.02 0.02
CA ASN A 99 7.25 -12.05 -0.64
C ASN A 99 7.54 -11.76 -2.12
N SER A 100 6.95 -10.71 -2.71
CA SER A 100 7.23 -10.33 -4.10
C SER A 100 8.64 -9.76 -4.32
N MET A 101 9.28 -9.30 -3.26
CA MET A 101 10.64 -8.75 -3.32
C MET A 101 11.60 -9.54 -2.42
N PRO A 102 12.87 -9.75 -2.85
CA PRO A 102 13.90 -10.32 -1.98
C PRO A 102 14.10 -9.52 -0.70
N LEU A 103 14.40 -10.18 0.41
CA LEU A 103 14.60 -9.52 1.71
C LEU A 103 15.65 -8.41 1.67
N LYS A 104 16.75 -8.61 0.91
CA LYS A 104 17.79 -7.58 0.72
C LYS A 104 17.20 -6.32 0.07
N ARG A 105 16.38 -6.47 -0.98
CA ARG A 105 15.71 -5.33 -1.65
C ARG A 105 14.75 -4.61 -0.71
N GLN A 106 13.98 -5.34 0.11
CA GLN A 106 13.12 -4.75 1.13
C GLN A 106 13.93 -3.94 2.16
N ALA A 107 15.10 -4.46 2.57
CA ALA A 107 15.99 -3.76 3.49
C ALA A 107 16.58 -2.49 2.85
N ASP A 108 16.96 -2.55 1.57
CA ASP A 108 17.49 -1.38 0.85
C ASP A 108 16.43 -0.27 0.72
N LEU A 109 15.17 -0.64 0.47
CA LEU A 109 14.05 0.31 0.43
C LEU A 109 13.81 0.96 1.80
N LEU A 110 13.84 0.19 2.88
CA LEU A 110 13.71 0.73 4.24
C LEU A 110 14.86 1.70 4.58
N VAL A 111 16.08 1.37 4.20
CA VAL A 111 17.25 2.27 4.37
C VAL A 111 17.06 3.56 3.56
N LYS A 112 16.62 3.45 2.29
CA LYS A 112 16.33 4.61 1.43
C LYS A 112 15.27 5.49 2.05
N GLU A 113 14.15 4.91 2.49
CA GLU A 113 13.04 5.61 3.14
C GLU A 113 13.50 6.43 4.34
N VAL A 114 14.38 5.87 5.17
CA VAL A 114 14.96 6.58 6.32
C VAL A 114 15.91 7.67 5.89
N LYS A 115 16.80 7.42 4.91
CA LYS A 115 17.74 8.41 4.39
C LYS A 115 17.07 9.59 3.71
N GLU A 116 15.98 9.35 3.01
CA GLU A 116 15.23 10.34 2.23
C GLU A 116 13.94 10.79 2.93
N LYS A 117 13.90 10.71 4.26
CA LYS A 117 12.72 10.98 5.08
C LYS A 117 12.00 12.28 4.73
N GLU A 118 12.73 13.37 4.56
CA GLU A 118 12.14 14.70 4.26
C GLU A 118 11.44 14.67 2.89
N LYS A 119 12.07 14.07 1.89
CA LYS A 119 11.48 13.89 0.55
C LYS A 119 10.22 13.02 0.62
N GLY A 120 10.27 11.91 1.35
CA GLY A 120 9.13 11.03 1.57
C GLY A 120 7.97 11.73 2.29
N VAL A 121 8.26 12.54 3.29
CA VAL A 121 7.25 13.36 4.00
C VAL A 121 6.59 14.38 3.07
N GLU A 122 7.36 15.04 2.22
CA GLU A 122 6.83 15.99 1.24
C GLU A 122 5.93 15.30 0.20
N LEU A 123 6.38 14.18 -0.34
CA LEU A 123 5.61 13.36 -1.27
C LEU A 123 4.30 12.90 -0.63
N LEU A 124 4.35 12.39 0.60
CA LEU A 124 3.17 11.94 1.34
C LEU A 124 2.15 13.08 1.54
N LYS A 125 2.59 14.31 1.83
CA LYS A 125 1.70 15.47 1.94
C LYS A 125 1.03 15.77 0.59
N LYS A 126 1.79 15.83 -0.49
CA LYS A 126 1.27 16.08 -1.85
C LYS A 126 0.25 15.00 -2.27
N MET A 127 0.57 13.72 -1.98
CA MET A 127 -0.34 12.60 -2.24
C MET A 127 -1.63 12.72 -1.44
N ASN A 128 -1.54 13.08 -0.15
CA ASN A 128 -2.72 13.28 0.69
C ASN A 128 -3.59 14.44 0.21
N GLU A 129 -3.01 15.55 -0.20
CA GLU A 129 -3.73 16.67 -0.80
C GLU A 129 -4.44 16.27 -2.10
N ALA A 130 -3.75 15.58 -2.99
CA ALA A 130 -4.33 15.10 -4.25
C ALA A 130 -5.47 14.09 -3.98
N TYR A 131 -5.30 13.20 -3.01
CA TYR A 131 -6.31 12.23 -2.60
C TYR A 131 -7.57 12.92 -2.05
N LEU A 132 -7.43 13.90 -1.16
CA LEU A 132 -8.55 14.66 -0.60
C LEU A 132 -9.27 15.51 -1.65
N ALA A 133 -8.54 15.98 -2.65
CA ALA A 133 -9.11 16.70 -3.80
C ALA A 133 -9.79 15.77 -4.82
N GLY A 134 -9.60 14.45 -4.73
CA GLY A 134 -10.05 13.49 -5.73
C GLY A 134 -9.31 13.61 -7.07
N ASP A 135 -8.11 14.17 -7.06
CA ASP A 135 -7.30 14.42 -8.26
C ASP A 135 -6.46 13.19 -8.63
N LEU A 136 -7.08 12.27 -9.37
CA LEU A 136 -6.42 11.05 -9.82
C LEU A 136 -5.25 11.31 -10.77
N GLN A 137 -5.29 12.38 -11.57
CA GLN A 137 -4.19 12.72 -12.48
C GLN A 137 -2.95 13.14 -11.70
N LYS A 138 -3.13 13.96 -10.67
CA LYS A 138 -2.04 14.36 -9.79
C LYS A 138 -1.47 13.19 -8.99
N ILE A 139 -2.33 12.27 -8.53
CA ILE A 139 -1.90 11.02 -7.86
C ILE A 139 -1.03 10.18 -8.80
N GLU A 140 -1.45 10.02 -10.06
CA GLU A 140 -0.69 9.28 -11.07
C GLU A 140 0.66 9.93 -11.36
N ALA A 141 0.67 11.26 -11.55
CA ALA A 141 1.90 12.02 -11.79
C ALA A 141 2.89 11.86 -10.63
N LEU A 142 2.45 12.06 -9.40
CA LEU A 142 3.28 11.91 -8.20
C LEU A 142 3.83 10.48 -8.04
N ASN A 143 3.01 9.46 -8.35
CA ASN A 143 3.47 8.07 -8.32
C ASN A 143 4.50 7.76 -9.41
N ASN A 144 4.43 8.43 -10.55
CA ASN A 144 5.39 8.24 -11.64
C ASN A 144 6.70 9.03 -11.40
N GLU A 145 6.70 10.05 -10.54
CA GLU A 145 7.91 10.74 -10.07
C GLU A 145 8.67 9.93 -9.02
N ASP A 146 7.97 8.98 -8.37
CA ASP A 146 8.56 8.08 -7.40
C ASP A 146 9.21 6.88 -8.13
N ASP A 147 10.54 6.77 -8.01
CA ASP A 147 11.36 5.75 -8.66
C ASP A 147 11.68 4.55 -7.75
N ASP A 148 11.00 4.44 -6.61
CA ASP A 148 11.29 3.40 -5.61
C ASP A 148 10.94 2.00 -6.11
N MET A 149 9.94 1.85 -6.96
CA MET A 149 9.53 0.57 -7.52
C MET A 149 10.02 0.37 -8.95
N THR A 150 10.64 -0.78 -9.19
CA THR A 150 10.94 -1.21 -10.58
C THR A 150 9.66 -1.52 -11.35
N ALA A 151 9.75 -1.57 -12.69
CA ALA A 151 8.61 -1.95 -13.53
C ALA A 151 8.04 -3.34 -13.19
N ASP A 152 8.92 -4.31 -12.87
CA ASP A 152 8.49 -5.66 -12.47
C ASP A 152 7.81 -5.65 -11.09
N GLU A 153 8.32 -4.90 -10.14
CA GLU A 153 7.70 -4.72 -8.82
C GLU A 153 6.32 -4.08 -8.96
N LYS A 154 6.19 -3.00 -9.75
CA LYS A 154 4.91 -2.35 -10.06
C LYS A 154 3.92 -3.32 -10.73
N LYS A 155 4.40 -4.11 -11.68
CA LYS A 155 3.59 -5.13 -12.35
C LYS A 155 3.02 -6.14 -11.36
N ILE A 156 3.81 -6.62 -10.40
CA ILE A 156 3.36 -7.59 -9.39
C ILE A 156 2.41 -6.93 -8.40
N MET A 157 2.75 -5.72 -7.92
CA MET A 157 2.00 -5.06 -6.85
C MET A 157 0.66 -4.44 -7.33
N ILE A 158 0.57 -4.06 -8.60
CA ILE A 158 -0.59 -3.34 -9.15
C ILE A 158 -1.19 -4.06 -10.35
N ASP A 159 -0.43 -4.23 -11.46
CA ASP A 159 -1.00 -4.59 -12.75
C ASP A 159 -1.60 -5.99 -12.77
N ASN A 160 -0.89 -6.99 -12.25
CA ASN A 160 -1.37 -8.37 -12.20
C ASN A 160 -2.62 -8.49 -11.30
N ARG A 161 -2.68 -7.73 -10.22
CA ARG A 161 -3.85 -7.68 -9.33
C ARG A 161 -5.04 -7.05 -10.07
N ASN A 162 -4.83 -5.91 -10.74
CA ASN A 162 -5.87 -5.27 -11.54
C ASN A 162 -6.39 -6.22 -12.63
N ALA A 163 -5.52 -6.95 -13.34
CA ALA A 163 -5.93 -7.92 -14.36
C ALA A 163 -6.79 -9.06 -13.78
N ASN A 164 -6.45 -9.55 -12.59
CA ASN A 164 -7.25 -10.55 -11.90
C ASN A 164 -8.60 -10.00 -11.43
N TRP A 165 -8.63 -8.78 -10.92
CA TRP A 165 -9.84 -8.14 -10.43
C TRP A 165 -10.79 -7.79 -11.56
N ILE A 166 -10.29 -7.27 -12.71
CA ILE A 166 -11.14 -6.94 -13.85
C ILE A 166 -11.88 -8.16 -14.40
N ASN A 167 -11.25 -9.35 -14.40
CA ASN A 167 -11.91 -10.57 -14.80
C ASN A 167 -13.10 -10.91 -13.89
N GLN A 168 -12.93 -10.75 -12.58
CA GLN A 168 -14.02 -10.96 -11.62
C GLN A 168 -15.13 -9.91 -11.76
N LEU A 169 -14.74 -8.64 -11.95
CA LEU A 169 -15.71 -7.54 -12.12
C LEU A 169 -16.51 -7.66 -13.41
N ASN A 170 -15.88 -8.05 -14.51
CA ASN A 170 -16.56 -8.31 -15.79
C ASN A 170 -17.63 -9.42 -15.68
N ALA A 171 -17.41 -10.41 -14.84
CA ALA A 171 -18.38 -11.47 -14.59
C ALA A 171 -19.49 -11.03 -13.61
N LEU A 172 -19.16 -10.17 -12.63
CA LEU A 172 -20.06 -9.82 -11.54
C LEU A 172 -20.99 -8.64 -11.87
N MET A 173 -20.43 -7.56 -12.42
CA MET A 173 -21.17 -6.29 -12.61
C MET A 173 -22.38 -6.38 -13.53
N PRO A 174 -22.39 -7.19 -14.61
CA PRO A 174 -23.59 -7.34 -15.42
C PRO A 174 -24.76 -8.03 -14.70
N THR A 175 -24.48 -8.76 -13.61
CA THR A 175 -25.50 -9.57 -12.90
C THR A 175 -26.10 -8.85 -11.68
N LYS A 176 -25.47 -7.81 -11.17
CA LYS A 176 -25.94 -7.09 -9.97
C LYS A 176 -25.27 -5.72 -9.81
N SER A 177 -25.91 -4.83 -9.07
CA SER A 177 -25.30 -3.58 -8.63
C SER A 177 -24.19 -3.86 -7.61
N CYS A 178 -23.02 -3.27 -7.83
CA CYS A 178 -21.85 -3.44 -7.00
C CYS A 178 -21.34 -2.09 -6.48
N PHE A 179 -20.88 -2.07 -5.24
CA PHE A 179 -20.02 -1.01 -4.72
C PHE A 179 -18.61 -1.61 -4.59
N ILE A 180 -17.64 -1.03 -5.28
CA ILE A 180 -16.29 -1.55 -5.38
C ILE A 180 -15.35 -0.56 -4.68
N ALA A 181 -14.60 -1.02 -3.68
CA ALA A 181 -13.62 -0.22 -2.96
C ALA A 181 -12.23 -0.83 -3.12
N VAL A 182 -11.33 -0.05 -3.68
CA VAL A 182 -9.92 -0.40 -3.89
C VAL A 182 -9.02 0.79 -3.53
N GLY A 183 -7.73 0.55 -3.30
CA GLY A 183 -6.76 1.63 -3.14
C GLY A 183 -6.68 2.50 -4.40
N CYS A 184 -6.52 3.83 -4.24
CA CYS A 184 -6.54 4.78 -5.36
C CYS A 184 -5.51 4.49 -6.44
N MET A 185 -4.35 3.90 -6.08
CA MET A 185 -3.31 3.50 -7.04
C MET A 185 -3.77 2.42 -8.02
N HIS A 186 -4.79 1.63 -7.67
CA HIS A 186 -5.39 0.64 -8.57
C HIS A 186 -6.35 1.26 -9.60
N LEU A 187 -6.69 2.54 -9.47
CA LEU A 187 -7.63 3.23 -10.37
C LEU A 187 -6.95 3.87 -11.56
N VAL A 188 -5.69 4.33 -11.40
CA VAL A 188 -4.98 5.20 -12.33
C VAL A 188 -4.08 4.45 -13.30
N GLY A 189 -3.69 5.11 -14.39
CA GLY A 189 -2.81 4.57 -15.42
C GLY A 189 -3.49 3.63 -16.42
N ASP A 190 -2.72 3.18 -17.41
CA ASP A 190 -3.21 2.35 -18.50
C ASP A 190 -3.69 0.97 -18.05
N THR A 191 -3.13 0.45 -16.98
CA THR A 191 -3.48 -0.81 -16.31
C THR A 191 -4.44 -0.62 -15.15
N GLY A 192 -4.83 0.64 -14.86
CA GLY A 192 -5.79 0.98 -13.82
C GLY A 192 -7.21 0.49 -14.10
N LEU A 193 -7.97 0.21 -13.05
CA LEU A 193 -9.33 -0.32 -13.18
C LEU A 193 -10.26 0.58 -13.99
N ILE A 194 -10.11 1.91 -13.91
CA ILE A 194 -10.92 2.84 -14.71
C ILE A 194 -10.71 2.59 -16.20
N GLY A 195 -9.45 2.52 -16.64
CA GLY A 195 -9.10 2.24 -18.03
C GLY A 195 -9.54 0.84 -18.48
N GLN A 196 -9.33 -0.16 -17.62
CA GLN A 196 -9.68 -1.55 -17.90
C GLN A 196 -11.20 -1.75 -18.01
N LEU A 197 -12.01 -1.11 -17.16
CA LEU A 197 -13.46 -1.16 -17.25
C LEU A 197 -13.97 -0.51 -18.54
N LYS A 198 -13.41 0.64 -18.92
CA LYS A 198 -13.73 1.28 -20.22
C LYS A 198 -13.39 0.36 -21.41
N LYS A 199 -12.22 -0.27 -21.40
CA LYS A 199 -11.80 -1.25 -22.43
C LYS A 199 -12.73 -2.47 -22.47
N SER A 200 -13.34 -2.84 -21.35
CA SER A 200 -14.35 -3.92 -21.25
C SER A 200 -15.76 -3.48 -21.65
N GLY A 201 -15.96 -2.25 -22.13
CA GLY A 201 -17.23 -1.74 -22.61
C GLY A 201 -18.14 -1.09 -21.57
N PHE A 202 -17.64 -0.87 -20.34
CA PHE A 202 -18.40 -0.12 -19.32
C PHE A 202 -18.25 1.39 -19.52
N THR A 203 -19.32 2.13 -19.27
CA THR A 203 -19.26 3.58 -19.12
C THR A 203 -18.80 3.92 -17.71
N VAL A 204 -17.72 4.71 -17.59
CA VAL A 204 -17.17 5.12 -16.31
C VAL A 204 -17.12 6.64 -16.25
N GLU A 205 -17.86 7.19 -15.29
CA GLU A 205 -17.98 8.63 -15.07
C GLU A 205 -17.51 9.02 -13.66
N ALA A 206 -16.83 10.16 -13.57
CA ALA A 206 -16.45 10.72 -12.27
C ALA A 206 -17.68 11.35 -11.60
N VAL A 207 -17.98 10.96 -10.38
CA VAL A 207 -18.98 11.61 -9.55
C VAL A 207 -18.29 12.68 -8.71
N LYS A 208 -18.69 13.93 -8.89
CA LYS A 208 -18.22 15.04 -8.04
C LYS A 208 -18.74 14.86 -6.62
N ASN A 209 -17.87 15.04 -5.65
CA ASN A 209 -18.31 15.15 -4.26
C ASN A 209 -19.20 16.40 -4.15
N LEU A 210 -20.42 16.22 -3.67
CA LEU A 210 -21.34 17.29 -3.36
C LEU A 210 -20.93 17.99 -2.09
#